data_1be225b9ac410ce136c35dc1bf5191c3
#
_entry.id   1be225b9ac410ce136c35dc1bf5191c3
#
_cell.length_a   1.000
_cell.length_b   1.000
_cell.length_c   1.000
_cell.angle_alpha   90.00
_cell.angle_beta   90.00
_cell.angle_gamma   90.00
#
_symmetry.space_group_name_H-M   'P 1'
#
loop_
_entity.id
_entity.type
_entity.pdbx_description
1 polymer ?
#
loop_
_entity_poly.entity_id
_entity_poly.type
_entity_poly.pdbx_seq_one_letter_code
_entity_poly.pdbx_strand_id
1 'polypeptide(L)'
;MKNSLIRLSVAGALSASLVFLTACASLTGNSCCAEGSNACTCGNLCGCNDCACMGAEGRWAIQKPGAFWLGIFKDRKTGEVTASLLWGGGSPVAKQNVKLDGTKATMEQPLNKEKDKAKARIRRTAIDVHGTEADLVFTTVDGNGKELVSEKAKAKRIPALPPAPVLAKAQYGETIDLLADGIDGWEAMNKNYFGWSVKDGVLMNRVKRTKDGKRDGASANLKTKRADFLDFKLSYDVRVLPGCNSGVYLRGIYEIQVLDSYGKPVNCHNMAALYGRVTPRVAAEKPANEWQHVEVTLCRRHVTVVLNGVNIIDNAPVLGCTGGAITSDEFVPGPIYLQGDHTDADFRNMKLTPILK
;
A
#
# COMPACT_ATOMS: atom_id res chain seq x y z
N MET A 1 -40.24 65.74 -15.24
CA MET A 1 -40.89 66.12 -13.94
C MET A 1 -40.72 64.97 -12.98
N LYS A 2 -40.07 65.29 -11.83
CA LYS A 2 -40.05 64.60 -10.50
C LYS A 2 -39.68 63.12 -10.46
N ASN A 3 -38.42 62.80 -10.15
CA ASN A 3 -37.86 62.39 -8.84
C ASN A 3 -38.71 61.47 -7.99
N SER A 4 -38.26 60.27 -7.69
CA SER A 4 -38.14 59.85 -6.33
C SER A 4 -37.12 58.70 -6.18
N LEU A 5 -36.07 58.95 -5.39
CA LEU A 5 -35.10 58.01 -4.88
C LEU A 5 -35.77 57.16 -3.80
N ILE A 6 -35.59 55.85 -3.88
CA ILE A 6 -35.77 54.97 -2.68
C ILE A 6 -34.40 54.31 -2.45
N ARG A 7 -33.75 54.75 -1.37
CA ARG A 7 -32.65 54.04 -0.73
C ARG A 7 -33.26 52.84 -0.01
N LEU A 8 -32.78 51.61 -0.31
CA LEU A 8 -32.91 50.48 0.57
C LEU A 8 -31.52 50.13 1.11
N SER A 9 -31.38 50.36 2.40
CA SER A 9 -30.29 49.92 3.21
C SER A 9 -30.35 48.38 3.34
N VAL A 10 -29.30 47.70 2.90
CA VAL A 10 -29.03 46.31 3.28
C VAL A 10 -27.97 46.33 4.37
N ALA A 11 -28.42 46.22 5.60
CA ALA A 11 -27.57 45.91 6.74
C ALA A 11 -27.81 44.48 7.16
N GLY A 12 -26.78 43.73 7.34
CA GLY A 12 -26.77 42.60 8.23
C GLY A 12 -26.98 41.20 7.63
N ALA A 13 -25.88 40.54 7.30
CA ALA A 13 -25.65 39.12 7.53
C ALA A 13 -24.20 38.72 7.10
N LEU A 14 -23.24 39.26 7.81
CA LEU A 14 -21.85 38.78 7.75
C LEU A 14 -21.39 38.56 9.19
N SER A 15 -21.73 37.41 9.75
CA SER A 15 -21.05 36.91 10.96
C SER A 15 -21.58 35.51 11.30
N ALA A 16 -20.99 34.48 10.79
CA ALA A 16 -21.02 33.14 11.43
C ALA A 16 -20.14 32.09 10.71
N SER A 17 -19.00 32.47 10.15
CA SER A 17 -18.09 31.43 9.56
C SER A 17 -16.60 31.67 9.86
N LEU A 18 -16.23 32.53 10.77
CA LEU A 18 -14.83 32.89 11.02
C LEU A 18 -14.38 32.69 12.48
N VAL A 19 -15.07 31.92 13.29
CA VAL A 19 -14.70 31.75 14.71
C VAL A 19 -14.12 30.37 15.04
N PHE A 20 -14.05 29.42 14.10
CA PHE A 20 -13.49 28.10 14.38
C PHE A 20 -12.04 27.86 13.97
N LEU A 21 -11.35 28.86 13.39
CA LEU A 21 -9.95 28.73 12.96
C LEU A 21 -8.93 29.39 13.89
N THR A 22 -9.35 30.03 14.98
CA THR A 22 -8.45 30.76 15.89
C THR A 22 -8.27 30.11 17.26
N ALA A 23 -8.94 29.02 17.57
CA ALA A 23 -8.83 28.37 18.88
C ALA A 23 -7.64 27.40 19.02
N CYS A 24 -6.95 27.04 17.96
CA CYS A 24 -5.75 26.20 18.03
C CYS A 24 -4.41 26.97 17.96
N ALA A 25 -4.43 28.26 17.72
CA ALA A 25 -3.21 29.04 17.49
C ALA A 25 -2.63 29.78 18.70
N SER A 26 -3.22 29.64 19.91
CA SER A 26 -2.77 30.36 21.09
C SER A 26 -2.42 29.50 22.31
N LEU A 27 -2.25 28.18 22.13
CA LEU A 27 -1.69 27.34 23.19
C LEU A 27 -0.22 27.08 22.90
N THR A 28 0.64 27.94 23.41
CA THR A 28 2.07 27.68 23.58
C THR A 28 2.23 26.56 24.62
N GLY A 29 2.26 25.34 24.16
CA GLY A 29 2.44 24.15 24.97
C GLY A 29 1.95 22.93 24.23
N ASN A 30 2.80 21.95 24.01
CA ASN A 30 2.68 20.75 23.23
C ASN A 30 1.58 19.74 23.66
N SER A 31 0.38 20.16 24.02
CA SER A 31 -0.69 19.25 24.43
C SER A 31 -2.03 19.69 23.87
N CYS A 32 -2.55 18.96 22.88
CA CYS A 32 -3.93 19.08 22.42
C CYS A 32 -4.95 18.45 23.40
N CYS A 33 -4.51 17.91 24.52
CA CYS A 33 -5.31 17.25 25.54
C CYS A 33 -5.18 18.01 26.85
N ALA A 34 -6.29 18.27 27.53
CA ALA A 34 -6.27 18.75 28.89
C ALA A 34 -5.59 17.73 29.80
N GLU A 35 -4.68 18.17 30.66
CA GLU A 35 -4.05 17.30 31.66
C GLU A 35 -5.12 16.56 32.46
N GLY A 36 -5.06 15.24 32.48
CA GLY A 36 -5.95 14.37 33.22
C GLY A 36 -7.21 13.86 32.46
N SER A 37 -7.42 14.21 31.18
CA SER A 37 -8.50 13.64 30.40
C SER A 37 -8.03 12.51 29.50
N ASN A 38 -8.60 11.31 29.63
CA ASN A 38 -8.38 10.18 28.74
C ASN A 38 -9.10 10.32 27.38
N ALA A 39 -9.66 11.49 27.07
CA ALA A 39 -10.42 11.72 25.86
C ALA A 39 -9.87 12.92 25.09
N CYS A 40 -9.36 12.66 23.89
CA CYS A 40 -9.04 13.71 22.92
C CYS A 40 -10.34 14.21 22.28
N THR A 41 -10.68 15.49 22.49
CA THR A 41 -11.88 16.12 21.92
C THR A 41 -11.70 16.52 20.45
N CYS A 42 -10.49 16.47 19.90
CA CYS A 42 -10.19 16.92 18.55
C CYS A 42 -10.42 15.84 17.45
N GLY A 43 -10.67 14.59 17.80
CA GLY A 43 -10.93 13.52 16.82
C GLY A 43 -9.83 13.44 15.75
N ASN A 44 -10.21 13.07 14.52
CA ASN A 44 -9.28 12.99 13.38
C ASN A 44 -8.85 14.36 12.78
N LEU A 45 -9.29 15.48 13.38
CA LEU A 45 -8.96 16.84 12.93
C LEU A 45 -7.66 17.38 13.54
N CYS A 46 -7.12 16.69 14.53
CA CYS A 46 -5.85 17.03 15.12
C CYS A 46 -4.72 16.58 14.19
N GLY A 47 -4.05 17.50 13.52
CA GLY A 47 -2.88 17.24 12.70
C GLY A 47 -1.61 16.92 13.51
N CYS A 48 -1.71 16.70 14.82
CA CYS A 48 -0.57 16.38 15.66
C CYS A 48 -0.23 14.88 15.55
N ASN A 49 0.98 14.59 15.07
CA ASN A 49 1.54 13.24 15.01
C ASN A 49 1.94 12.68 16.39
N ASP A 50 2.03 13.53 17.42
CA ASP A 50 2.58 13.21 18.75
C ASP A 50 1.53 13.19 19.86
N CYS A 51 0.24 13.08 19.52
CA CYS A 51 -0.81 13.09 20.52
C CYS A 51 -0.84 11.78 21.32
N ALA A 52 -0.55 11.83 22.60
CA ALA A 52 -0.60 10.69 23.53
C ALA A 52 -1.97 10.00 23.64
N CYS A 53 -3.04 10.66 23.17
CA CYS A 53 -4.41 10.14 23.15
C CYS A 53 -4.77 9.36 21.87
N MET A 54 -3.85 9.13 20.94
CA MET A 54 -4.11 8.32 19.75
C MET A 54 -4.25 6.85 20.14
N GLY A 55 -5.46 6.32 20.05
CA GLY A 55 -5.78 4.92 20.33
C GLY A 55 -5.15 3.95 19.32
N ALA A 56 -5.46 2.65 19.50
CA ALA A 56 -4.94 1.60 18.60
C ALA A 56 -5.57 1.62 17.20
N GLU A 57 -6.62 2.40 16.98
CA GLU A 57 -7.18 2.63 15.66
C GLU A 57 -6.16 3.27 14.72
N GLY A 58 -6.08 2.80 13.48
CA GLY A 58 -5.17 3.33 12.46
C GLY A 58 -4.43 2.25 11.70
N ARG A 59 -3.35 2.65 11.02
CA ARG A 59 -2.49 1.79 10.22
C ARG A 59 -1.11 1.74 10.84
N TRP A 60 -0.52 0.55 10.84
CA TRP A 60 0.70 0.25 11.54
C TRP A 60 1.68 -0.49 10.64
N ALA A 61 2.85 0.08 10.43
CA ALA A 61 3.99 -0.58 9.81
C ALA A 61 4.71 -1.40 10.88
N ILE A 62 4.64 -2.73 10.80
CA ILE A 62 5.32 -3.61 11.73
C ILE A 62 6.80 -3.65 11.36
N GLN A 63 7.67 -3.38 12.32
CA GLN A 63 9.12 -3.22 12.13
C GLN A 63 9.81 -4.58 11.98
N LYS A 64 9.57 -5.22 10.84
CA LYS A 64 10.20 -6.46 10.40
C LYS A 64 10.58 -6.31 8.91
N PRO A 65 11.69 -6.92 8.46
CA PRO A 65 12.00 -6.97 7.02
C PRO A 65 10.87 -7.62 6.23
N GLY A 66 10.36 -6.95 5.20
CA GLY A 66 9.26 -7.44 4.36
C GLY A 66 7.92 -6.76 4.59
N ALA A 67 6.87 -7.38 4.04
CA ALA A 67 5.51 -6.84 4.03
C ALA A 67 4.75 -7.20 5.31
N PHE A 68 4.91 -6.43 6.36
CA PHE A 68 4.22 -6.64 7.64
C PHE A 68 3.42 -5.39 8.02
N TRP A 69 2.10 -5.47 7.94
CA TRP A 69 1.21 -4.34 8.11
C TRP A 69 -0.07 -4.73 8.87
N LEU A 70 -0.53 -3.86 9.77
CA LEU A 70 -1.78 -4.01 10.50
C LEU A 70 -2.64 -2.75 10.31
N GLY A 71 -3.92 -2.94 9.99
CA GLY A 71 -4.93 -1.89 9.99
C GLY A 71 -6.04 -2.21 10.97
N ILE A 72 -6.45 -1.22 11.77
CA ILE A 72 -7.58 -1.28 12.72
C ILE A 72 -8.45 -0.07 12.44
N PHE A 73 -9.73 -0.29 12.13
CA PHE A 73 -10.66 0.76 11.73
C PHE A 73 -11.98 0.63 12.48
N LYS A 74 -12.51 1.76 12.91
CA LYS A 74 -13.84 1.87 13.52
C LYS A 74 -14.75 2.63 12.58
N ASP A 75 -15.83 2.00 12.15
CA ASP A 75 -16.90 2.69 11.44
C ASP A 75 -17.59 3.69 12.39
N ARG A 76 -17.62 4.95 12.01
CA ARG A 76 -18.17 6.02 12.85
C ARG A 76 -19.69 6.01 12.92
N LYS A 77 -20.36 5.36 11.96
CA LYS A 77 -21.82 5.28 11.92
C LYS A 77 -22.32 4.07 12.70
N THR A 78 -21.73 2.91 12.47
CA THR A 78 -22.17 1.65 13.08
C THR A 78 -21.45 1.35 14.39
N GLY A 79 -20.28 1.95 14.63
CA GLY A 79 -19.41 1.61 15.74
C GLY A 79 -18.64 0.30 15.56
N GLU A 80 -18.85 -0.40 14.44
CA GLU A 80 -18.17 -1.66 14.12
C GLU A 80 -16.65 -1.46 14.03
N VAL A 81 -15.91 -2.35 14.68
CA VAL A 81 -14.43 -2.36 14.61
C VAL A 81 -13.98 -3.51 13.74
N THR A 82 -13.22 -3.20 12.70
CA THR A 82 -12.62 -4.16 11.80
C THR A 82 -11.09 -4.08 11.88
N ALA A 83 -10.43 -5.19 11.62
CA ALA A 83 -8.97 -5.21 11.50
C ALA A 83 -8.53 -6.13 10.37
N SER A 84 -7.38 -5.84 9.77
CA SER A 84 -6.72 -6.70 8.79
C SER A 84 -5.21 -6.70 9.00
N LEU A 85 -4.58 -7.85 8.78
CA LEU A 85 -3.15 -8.05 8.94
C LEU A 85 -2.56 -8.60 7.63
N LEU A 86 -1.51 -7.97 7.14
CA LEU A 86 -0.62 -8.52 6.13
C LEU A 86 0.60 -9.14 6.82
N TRP A 87 0.94 -10.38 6.46
CA TRP A 87 2.02 -11.14 7.08
C TRP A 87 2.95 -11.73 6.02
N GLY A 88 3.82 -10.89 5.47
CA GLY A 88 4.81 -11.26 4.46
C GLY A 88 4.27 -11.27 3.04
N GLY A 89 3.57 -12.31 2.65
CA GLY A 89 3.03 -12.48 1.28
C GLY A 89 1.51 -12.43 1.21
N GLY A 90 0.96 -12.43 0.00
CA GLY A 90 -0.48 -12.43 -0.26
C GLY A 90 -1.16 -11.10 0.06
N SER A 91 -2.47 -11.15 0.27
CA SER A 91 -3.29 -9.98 0.59
C SER A 91 -3.51 -9.83 2.09
N PRO A 92 -3.85 -8.62 2.57
CA PRO A 92 -4.27 -8.45 3.96
C PRO A 92 -5.47 -9.34 4.30
N VAL A 93 -5.37 -10.05 5.42
CA VAL A 93 -6.41 -10.96 5.89
C VAL A 93 -7.22 -10.30 6.99
N ALA A 94 -8.55 -10.26 6.82
CA ALA A 94 -9.48 -9.77 7.83
C ALA A 94 -9.37 -10.58 9.13
N LYS A 95 -9.50 -9.90 10.26
CA LYS A 95 -9.44 -10.47 11.61
C LYS A 95 -10.82 -10.71 12.15
N GLN A 96 -10.91 -11.67 13.06
CA GLN A 96 -12.10 -12.01 13.82
C GLN A 96 -11.93 -11.56 15.28
N ASN A 97 -13.04 -11.47 16.01
CA ASN A 97 -13.06 -11.16 17.45
C ASN A 97 -12.26 -9.91 17.79
N VAL A 98 -12.41 -8.85 16.94
CA VAL A 98 -11.67 -7.59 17.13
C VAL A 98 -12.26 -6.85 18.33
N LYS A 99 -11.42 -6.56 19.32
CA LYS A 99 -11.76 -5.73 20.48
C LYS A 99 -10.83 -4.53 20.48
N LEU A 100 -11.38 -3.34 20.61
CA LEU A 100 -10.65 -2.07 20.69
C LEU A 100 -11.00 -1.37 22.00
N ASP A 101 -9.98 -1.09 22.79
CA ASP A 101 -10.09 -0.39 24.08
C ASP A 101 -8.97 0.65 24.20
N GLY A 102 -9.27 1.88 23.85
CA GLY A 102 -8.30 2.99 23.88
C GLY A 102 -7.04 2.69 23.08
N THR A 103 -5.91 2.61 23.76
CA THR A 103 -4.60 2.32 23.17
C THR A 103 -4.37 0.84 22.87
N LYS A 104 -5.27 -0.05 23.29
CA LYS A 104 -5.12 -1.48 23.14
C LYS A 104 -6.13 -2.07 22.17
N ALA A 105 -5.70 -3.07 21.42
CA ALA A 105 -6.62 -3.91 20.67
C ALA A 105 -6.16 -5.37 20.66
N THR A 106 -7.13 -6.27 20.55
CA THR A 106 -6.89 -7.70 20.37
C THR A 106 -7.73 -8.23 19.22
N MET A 107 -7.21 -9.24 18.53
CA MET A 107 -7.88 -9.85 17.38
C MET A 107 -7.37 -11.26 17.13
N GLU A 108 -8.14 -12.05 16.40
CA GLU A 108 -7.83 -13.43 16.10
C GLU A 108 -7.84 -13.70 14.58
N GLN A 109 -7.07 -14.69 14.16
CA GLN A 109 -7.06 -15.21 12.79
C GLN A 109 -6.90 -16.73 12.82
N PRO A 110 -7.85 -17.51 12.32
CA PRO A 110 -7.62 -18.91 12.00
C PRO A 110 -6.50 -19.03 10.93
N LEU A 111 -5.50 -19.86 11.20
CA LEU A 111 -4.38 -20.10 10.28
C LEU A 111 -4.59 -21.33 9.40
N ASN A 112 -5.49 -22.23 9.82
CA ASN A 112 -5.91 -23.40 9.04
C ASN A 112 -7.41 -23.65 9.23
N LYS A 113 -7.97 -24.52 8.39
CA LYS A 113 -9.39 -24.93 8.43
C LYS A 113 -9.56 -26.30 9.10
N GLU A 114 -8.79 -26.56 10.13
CA GLU A 114 -8.80 -27.86 10.82
C GLU A 114 -9.98 -27.95 11.80
N LYS A 115 -10.71 -29.08 11.77
CA LYS A 115 -11.84 -29.36 12.67
C LYS A 115 -11.37 -29.93 14.02
N ASP A 116 -10.26 -30.67 14.03
CA ASP A 116 -9.63 -31.17 15.25
C ASP A 116 -9.02 -29.99 16.02
N LYS A 117 -9.52 -29.71 17.22
CA LYS A 117 -9.06 -28.61 18.05
C LYS A 117 -7.57 -28.67 18.37
N ALA A 118 -6.99 -29.87 18.57
CA ALA A 118 -5.56 -29.99 18.84
C ALA A 118 -4.69 -29.62 17.64
N LYS A 119 -5.21 -29.76 16.42
CA LYS A 119 -4.54 -29.41 15.15
C LYS A 119 -4.91 -28.03 14.64
N ALA A 120 -6.02 -27.45 15.10
CA ALA A 120 -6.39 -26.09 14.75
C ALA A 120 -5.30 -25.10 15.19
N ARG A 121 -5.08 -24.08 14.39
CA ARG A 121 -4.10 -23.01 14.66
C ARG A 121 -4.78 -21.67 14.54
N ILE A 122 -4.70 -20.88 15.61
CA ILE A 122 -5.28 -19.54 15.69
C ILE A 122 -4.17 -18.59 16.09
N ARG A 123 -3.95 -17.56 15.29
CA ARG A 123 -3.09 -16.43 15.67
C ARG A 123 -3.92 -15.42 16.44
N ARG A 124 -3.52 -15.14 17.66
CA ARG A 124 -3.97 -14.00 18.46
C ARG A 124 -2.98 -12.86 18.29
N THR A 125 -3.48 -11.67 18.05
CA THR A 125 -2.66 -10.47 17.94
C THR A 125 -3.13 -9.49 18.99
N ALA A 126 -2.20 -8.98 19.80
CA ALA A 126 -2.42 -7.88 20.72
C ALA A 126 -1.53 -6.72 20.34
N ILE A 127 -2.05 -5.51 20.43
CA ILE A 127 -1.31 -4.24 20.22
C ILE A 127 -1.53 -3.35 21.46
N ASP A 128 -0.45 -2.73 21.91
CA ASP A 128 -0.45 -1.67 22.92
C ASP A 128 0.29 -0.45 22.38
N VAL A 129 -0.39 0.71 22.35
CA VAL A 129 0.05 1.91 21.62
C VAL A 129 0.62 2.94 22.58
N HIS A 130 1.76 3.50 22.21
CA HIS A 130 2.51 4.54 22.92
C HIS A 130 2.80 5.70 21.95
N GLY A 131 1.82 6.57 21.73
CA GLY A 131 1.91 7.67 20.77
C GLY A 131 1.95 7.18 19.31
N THR A 132 3.08 7.38 18.64
CA THR A 132 3.29 6.95 17.24
C THR A 132 3.91 5.55 17.12
N GLU A 133 4.24 4.92 18.24
CA GLU A 133 4.81 3.56 18.30
C GLU A 133 3.84 2.61 18.99
N ALA A 134 4.05 1.32 18.78
CA ALA A 134 3.27 0.28 19.45
C ALA A 134 4.09 -0.99 19.67
N ASP A 135 3.75 -1.69 20.74
CA ASP A 135 4.18 -3.05 21.01
C ASP A 135 3.13 -4.04 20.51
N LEU A 136 3.57 -5.06 19.77
CA LEU A 136 2.71 -6.13 19.30
C LEU A 136 3.17 -7.45 19.86
N VAL A 137 2.18 -8.31 20.20
CA VAL A 137 2.39 -9.70 20.55
C VAL A 137 1.55 -10.56 19.63
N PHE A 138 2.19 -11.53 18.97
CA PHE A 138 1.55 -12.52 18.10
C PHE A 138 1.67 -13.88 18.76
N THR A 139 0.57 -14.43 19.24
CA THR A 139 0.54 -15.74 19.89
C THR A 139 -0.21 -16.72 19.02
N THR A 140 0.42 -17.81 18.61
CA THR A 140 -0.27 -18.92 17.97
C THR A 140 -0.70 -19.91 19.04
N VAL A 141 -2.00 -20.19 19.08
CA VAL A 141 -2.59 -21.18 19.99
C VAL A 141 -3.23 -22.32 19.19
N ASP A 142 -3.42 -23.48 19.83
CA ASP A 142 -4.28 -24.52 19.29
C ASP A 142 -5.77 -24.19 19.54
N GLY A 143 -6.69 -25.01 19.04
CA GLY A 143 -8.14 -24.80 19.22
C GLY A 143 -8.64 -25.01 20.65
N ASN A 144 -7.80 -25.54 21.59
CA ASN A 144 -8.07 -25.64 23.02
C ASN A 144 -7.52 -24.41 23.78
N GLY A 145 -6.83 -23.47 23.07
CA GLY A 145 -6.25 -22.29 23.67
C GLY A 145 -4.84 -22.44 24.21
N LYS A 146 -4.21 -23.64 24.07
CA LYS A 146 -2.82 -23.86 24.47
C LYS A 146 -1.87 -23.07 23.58
N GLU A 147 -1.00 -22.27 24.19
CA GLU A 147 0.03 -21.53 23.49
C GLU A 147 1.08 -22.47 22.88
N LEU A 148 1.41 -22.23 21.62
CA LEU A 148 2.39 -22.98 20.85
C LEU A 148 3.63 -22.14 20.54
N VAL A 149 3.43 -20.87 20.12
CA VAL A 149 4.49 -19.93 19.77
C VAL A 149 4.04 -18.53 20.11
N SER A 150 4.95 -17.72 20.66
CA SER A 150 4.74 -16.30 20.88
C SER A 150 5.89 -15.50 20.27
N GLU A 151 5.55 -14.39 19.59
CA GLU A 151 6.49 -13.50 18.95
C GLU A 151 6.14 -12.06 19.29
N LYS A 152 7.14 -11.22 19.57
CA LYS A 152 6.98 -9.79 19.83
C LYS A 152 7.52 -8.97 18.65
N ALA A 153 6.90 -7.86 18.37
CA ALA A 153 7.38 -6.90 17.37
C ALA A 153 7.04 -5.47 17.80
N LYS A 154 7.76 -4.52 17.25
CA LYS A 154 7.42 -3.10 17.32
C LYS A 154 6.67 -2.69 16.06
N ALA A 155 5.86 -1.66 16.14
CA ALA A 155 5.24 -1.05 14.97
C ALA A 155 5.29 0.48 15.07
N LYS A 156 5.31 1.13 13.91
CA LYS A 156 5.16 2.57 13.79
C LYS A 156 3.81 2.89 13.15
N ARG A 157 3.17 3.91 13.67
CA ARG A 157 1.93 4.43 13.09
C ARG A 157 2.21 4.97 11.69
N ILE A 158 1.40 4.56 10.74
CA ILE A 158 1.39 5.15 9.41
C ILE A 158 0.48 6.39 9.48
N PRO A 159 1.01 7.62 9.28
CA PRO A 159 0.23 8.85 9.31
C PRO A 159 -0.92 8.84 8.30
N ALA A 160 -1.87 9.73 8.51
CA ALA A 160 -2.95 9.96 7.56
C ALA A 160 -2.41 10.24 6.15
N LEU A 161 -3.18 9.86 5.13
CA LEU A 161 -2.84 10.22 3.77
C LEU A 161 -2.89 11.73 3.60
N PRO A 162 -1.93 12.33 2.89
CA PRO A 162 -2.07 13.70 2.44
C PRO A 162 -3.29 13.82 1.51
N PRO A 163 -3.79 15.03 1.26
CA PRO A 163 -4.80 15.23 0.23
C PRO A 163 -4.35 14.65 -1.11
N ALA A 164 -5.29 14.10 -1.87
CA ALA A 164 -5.03 13.56 -3.20
C ALA A 164 -4.32 14.60 -4.08
N PRO A 165 -3.25 14.21 -4.79
CA PRO A 165 -2.52 15.15 -5.64
C PRO A 165 -3.37 15.59 -6.83
N VAL A 166 -3.18 16.85 -7.27
CA VAL A 166 -3.71 17.36 -8.53
C VAL A 166 -2.65 17.13 -9.59
N LEU A 167 -2.67 15.97 -10.24
CA LEU A 167 -1.60 15.53 -11.17
C LEU A 167 -1.36 16.51 -12.33
N ALA A 168 -2.37 17.28 -12.74
CA ALA A 168 -2.21 18.33 -13.76
C ALA A 168 -1.29 19.47 -13.32
N LYS A 169 -1.00 19.62 -12.03
CA LYS A 169 -0.09 20.62 -11.46
C LYS A 169 1.28 20.04 -11.11
N ALA A 170 1.49 18.74 -11.31
CA ALA A 170 2.74 18.09 -11.00
C ALA A 170 3.88 18.63 -11.87
N GLN A 171 5.03 18.82 -11.25
CA GLN A 171 6.28 19.18 -11.94
C GLN A 171 7.12 17.92 -12.06
N TYR A 172 7.52 17.60 -13.29
CA TYR A 172 8.27 16.40 -13.60
C TYR A 172 9.75 16.72 -13.79
N GLY A 173 10.59 15.81 -13.32
CA GLY A 173 12.02 15.79 -13.58
C GLY A 173 12.37 15.16 -14.92
N GLU A 174 13.66 14.92 -15.12
CA GLU A 174 14.16 14.22 -16.31
C GLU A 174 13.74 12.75 -16.31
N THR A 175 13.33 12.26 -17.48
CA THR A 175 12.94 10.85 -17.65
C THR A 175 14.17 9.95 -17.69
N ILE A 176 14.13 8.90 -16.90
CA ILE A 176 15.19 7.89 -16.76
C ILE A 176 14.74 6.65 -17.51
N ASP A 177 15.57 6.17 -18.43
CA ASP A 177 15.41 4.83 -19.02
C ASP A 177 16.01 3.79 -18.08
N LEU A 178 15.18 2.95 -17.48
CA LEU A 178 15.62 1.92 -16.52
C LEU A 178 16.36 0.75 -17.19
N LEU A 179 16.37 0.68 -18.53
CA LEU A 179 17.09 -0.33 -19.32
C LEU A 179 18.28 0.24 -20.06
N ALA A 180 18.67 1.51 -19.85
CA ALA A 180 19.80 2.15 -20.54
C ALA A 180 21.12 1.37 -20.33
N ASP A 181 21.35 0.87 -19.12
CA ASP A 181 22.52 0.08 -18.77
C ASP A 181 22.26 -1.46 -18.89
N GLY A 182 21.20 -1.84 -19.60
CA GLY A 182 20.81 -3.25 -19.73
C GLY A 182 20.58 -3.90 -18.37
N ILE A 183 21.14 -5.10 -18.14
CA ILE A 183 21.03 -5.83 -16.87
C ILE A 183 21.91 -5.23 -15.76
N ASP A 184 22.95 -4.48 -16.13
CA ASP A 184 23.87 -3.90 -15.16
C ASP A 184 23.23 -2.78 -14.29
N GLY A 185 22.13 -2.18 -14.72
CA GLY A 185 21.31 -1.26 -13.92
C GLY A 185 20.53 -1.95 -12.80
N TRP A 186 20.54 -3.27 -12.74
CA TRP A 186 19.73 -4.10 -11.85
C TRP A 186 20.57 -5.02 -10.98
N GLU A 187 19.99 -5.53 -9.90
CA GLU A 187 20.62 -6.52 -9.02
C GLU A 187 19.60 -7.54 -8.48
N ALA A 188 20.07 -8.77 -8.26
CA ALA A 188 19.26 -9.83 -7.68
C ALA A 188 19.00 -9.55 -6.19
N MET A 189 17.79 -9.81 -5.75
CA MET A 189 17.38 -9.62 -4.34
C MET A 189 17.70 -10.82 -3.45
N ASN A 190 17.98 -11.97 -4.03
CA ASN A 190 18.29 -13.21 -3.33
C ASN A 190 19.27 -14.06 -4.14
N LYS A 191 19.69 -15.20 -3.57
CA LYS A 191 20.64 -16.13 -4.19
C LYS A 191 19.97 -17.24 -5.01
N ASN A 192 18.71 -17.06 -5.42
CA ASN A 192 18.04 -18.00 -6.31
C ASN A 192 18.69 -18.02 -7.69
N TYR A 193 18.27 -18.97 -8.52
CA TYR A 193 18.66 -18.99 -9.92
C TYR A 193 18.44 -17.63 -10.59
N PHE A 194 19.46 -17.09 -11.24
CA PHE A 194 19.37 -15.81 -11.94
C PHE A 194 18.88 -16.03 -13.37
N GLY A 195 17.57 -15.92 -13.57
CA GLY A 195 16.92 -16.14 -14.85
C GLY A 195 16.74 -14.88 -15.70
N TRP A 196 17.32 -13.74 -15.29
CA TRP A 196 17.16 -12.46 -15.96
C TRP A 196 18.24 -12.23 -17.01
N SER A 197 17.83 -11.68 -18.14
CA SER A 197 18.71 -11.26 -19.23
C SER A 197 18.09 -10.11 -20.01
N VAL A 198 18.93 -9.29 -20.64
CA VAL A 198 18.47 -8.24 -21.58
C VAL A 198 18.95 -8.63 -22.99
N LYS A 199 18.03 -8.65 -23.94
CA LYS A 199 18.31 -8.89 -25.34
C LYS A 199 17.41 -8.02 -26.21
N ASP A 200 17.97 -7.29 -27.14
CA ASP A 200 17.26 -6.43 -28.10
C ASP A 200 16.31 -5.44 -27.40
N GLY A 201 16.76 -4.85 -26.28
CA GLY A 201 15.98 -3.91 -25.47
C GLY A 201 14.84 -4.54 -24.64
N VAL A 202 14.77 -5.88 -24.58
CA VAL A 202 13.80 -6.63 -23.79
C VAL A 202 14.47 -7.24 -22.58
N LEU A 203 14.03 -6.91 -21.39
CA LEU A 203 14.39 -7.55 -20.13
C LEU A 203 13.49 -8.76 -19.93
N MET A 204 14.08 -9.96 -19.91
CA MET A 204 13.37 -11.23 -19.84
C MET A 204 13.68 -11.94 -18.54
N ASN A 205 12.63 -12.44 -17.86
CA ASN A 205 12.76 -13.41 -16.79
C ASN A 205 12.41 -14.81 -17.30
N ARG A 206 13.23 -15.80 -16.95
CA ARG A 206 12.95 -17.21 -17.20
C ARG A 206 13.17 -17.99 -15.91
N VAL A 207 12.13 -18.67 -15.43
CA VAL A 207 12.28 -19.56 -14.26
C VAL A 207 13.15 -20.76 -14.62
N LYS A 208 13.81 -21.34 -13.63
CA LYS A 208 14.67 -22.51 -13.85
C LYS A 208 13.83 -23.70 -14.35
N ARG A 209 14.34 -24.38 -15.38
CA ARG A 209 13.69 -25.54 -15.99
C ARG A 209 14.65 -26.72 -16.11
N THR A 210 14.11 -27.92 -16.04
CA THR A 210 14.82 -29.18 -16.37
C THR A 210 15.02 -29.31 -17.88
N LYS A 211 15.79 -30.30 -18.30
CA LYS A 211 16.04 -30.56 -19.74
C LYS A 211 14.75 -30.89 -20.52
N ASP A 212 13.76 -31.47 -19.87
CA ASP A 212 12.43 -31.77 -20.46
C ASP A 212 11.44 -30.59 -20.33
N GLY A 213 11.92 -29.40 -19.95
CA GLY A 213 11.16 -28.14 -19.94
C GLY A 213 10.28 -27.93 -18.70
N LYS A 214 10.25 -28.86 -17.74
CA LYS A 214 9.50 -28.67 -16.49
C LYS A 214 10.18 -27.66 -15.59
N ARG A 215 9.36 -26.88 -14.85
CA ARG A 215 9.88 -25.95 -13.85
C ARG A 215 10.68 -26.70 -12.77
N ASP A 216 11.91 -26.24 -12.51
CA ASP A 216 12.87 -26.82 -11.54
C ASP A 216 13.29 -25.80 -10.48
N GLY A 217 12.69 -24.64 -10.44
CA GLY A 217 12.95 -23.62 -9.42
C GLY A 217 12.50 -22.23 -9.79
N ALA A 218 12.57 -21.35 -8.81
CA ALA A 218 12.27 -19.94 -8.95
C ALA A 218 13.48 -19.19 -9.53
N SER A 219 13.23 -18.13 -10.30
CA SER A 219 14.24 -17.11 -10.59
C SER A 219 14.38 -16.16 -9.39
N ALA A 220 15.49 -15.46 -9.31
CA ALA A 220 15.65 -14.39 -8.33
C ALA A 220 14.69 -13.23 -8.65
N ASN A 221 14.19 -12.56 -7.61
CA ASN A 221 13.56 -11.27 -7.78
C ASN A 221 14.63 -10.24 -8.12
N LEU A 222 14.28 -9.25 -8.93
CA LEU A 222 15.21 -8.26 -9.48
C LEU A 222 14.81 -6.87 -9.01
N LYS A 223 15.76 -6.02 -8.64
CA LYS A 223 15.50 -4.61 -8.33
C LYS A 223 16.51 -3.70 -9.03
N THR A 224 16.11 -2.44 -9.28
CA THR A 224 17.06 -1.43 -9.73
C THR A 224 18.13 -1.19 -8.66
N LYS A 225 19.38 -0.97 -9.06
CA LYS A 225 20.46 -0.53 -8.16
C LYS A 225 20.16 0.86 -7.62
N ARG A 226 19.58 1.73 -8.44
CA ARG A 226 19.03 3.02 -7.99
C ARG A 226 17.77 2.79 -7.16
N ALA A 227 17.72 3.40 -5.97
CA ALA A 227 16.68 3.16 -4.96
C ALA A 227 16.18 4.45 -4.29
N ASP A 228 16.33 5.61 -4.96
CA ASP A 228 15.95 6.93 -4.47
C ASP A 228 14.60 7.43 -5.03
N PHE A 229 13.79 6.54 -5.61
CA PHE A 229 12.50 6.88 -6.17
C PHE A 229 11.45 7.06 -5.07
N LEU A 230 10.74 8.20 -5.06
CA LEU A 230 9.68 8.50 -4.08
C LEU A 230 8.33 8.66 -4.78
N ASP A 231 8.12 9.79 -5.46
CA ASP A 231 6.94 10.06 -6.27
C ASP A 231 7.35 10.12 -7.75
N PHE A 232 6.66 9.43 -8.63
CA PHE A 232 7.06 9.31 -10.03
C PHE A 232 5.92 8.82 -10.94
N LYS A 233 6.10 9.02 -12.23
CA LYS A 233 5.39 8.31 -13.29
C LYS A 233 6.33 7.22 -13.83
N LEU A 234 5.85 5.98 -13.91
CA LEU A 234 6.52 4.83 -14.52
C LEU A 234 5.70 4.36 -15.70
N SER A 235 6.32 4.19 -16.86
CA SER A 235 5.72 3.52 -18.01
C SER A 235 6.55 2.32 -18.41
N TYR A 236 5.90 1.24 -18.85
CA TYR A 236 6.55 0.03 -19.34
C TYR A 236 5.61 -0.77 -20.21
N ASP A 237 6.17 -1.56 -21.10
CA ASP A 237 5.45 -2.64 -21.75
C ASP A 237 5.81 -3.97 -21.09
N VAL A 238 4.81 -4.81 -20.84
CA VAL A 238 5.01 -6.17 -20.34
C VAL A 238 4.30 -7.19 -21.23
N ARG A 239 4.99 -8.26 -21.58
CA ARG A 239 4.38 -9.39 -22.28
C ARG A 239 4.03 -10.47 -21.27
N VAL A 240 2.73 -10.64 -21.09
CA VAL A 240 2.13 -11.63 -20.20
C VAL A 240 2.07 -12.96 -20.96
N LEU A 241 2.77 -13.96 -20.48
CA LEU A 241 2.73 -15.31 -21.06
C LEU A 241 1.56 -16.11 -20.47
N PRO A 242 1.09 -17.21 -21.14
CA PRO A 242 0.03 -18.05 -20.60
C PRO A 242 0.36 -18.54 -19.18
N GLY A 243 -0.57 -18.32 -18.24
CA GLY A 243 -0.38 -18.64 -16.84
C GLY A 243 0.63 -17.74 -16.10
N CYS A 244 1.01 -16.60 -16.69
CA CYS A 244 1.94 -15.64 -16.08
C CYS A 244 1.41 -15.14 -14.73
N ASN A 245 2.34 -15.07 -13.77
CA ASN A 245 2.20 -14.36 -12.51
C ASN A 245 3.54 -13.72 -12.19
N SER A 246 3.59 -12.40 -12.17
CA SER A 246 4.74 -11.56 -11.87
C SER A 246 4.22 -10.26 -11.25
N GLY A 247 5.08 -9.29 -10.96
CA GLY A 247 4.70 -8.01 -10.40
C GLY A 247 5.76 -6.94 -10.60
N VAL A 248 5.32 -5.69 -10.70
CA VAL A 248 6.17 -4.50 -10.70
C VAL A 248 5.92 -3.73 -9.43
N TYR A 249 6.90 -3.71 -8.53
CA TYR A 249 6.78 -3.04 -7.24
C TYR A 249 7.32 -1.61 -7.32
N LEU A 250 6.45 -0.66 -7.09
CA LEU A 250 6.79 0.76 -6.97
C LEU A 250 7.48 0.95 -5.63
N ARG A 251 8.69 1.49 -5.63
CA ARG A 251 9.54 1.66 -4.43
C ARG A 251 9.81 0.36 -3.66
N GLY A 252 9.65 -0.79 -4.31
CA GLY A 252 9.72 -2.08 -3.63
C GLY A 252 8.60 -2.33 -2.61
N ILE A 253 7.54 -1.49 -2.60
CA ILE A 253 6.49 -1.49 -1.55
C ILE A 253 5.12 -1.84 -2.14
N TYR A 254 4.77 -1.33 -3.30
CA TYR A 254 3.43 -1.39 -3.89
C TYR A 254 3.45 -2.15 -5.20
N GLU A 255 2.89 -3.33 -5.21
CA GLU A 255 2.85 -4.20 -6.39
C GLU A 255 1.75 -3.77 -7.36
N ILE A 256 2.14 -3.48 -8.58
CA ILE A 256 1.27 -3.47 -9.75
C ILE A 256 1.32 -4.86 -10.35
N GLN A 257 0.20 -5.55 -10.29
CA GLN A 257 0.09 -6.97 -10.65
C GLN A 257 0.39 -7.21 -12.13
N VAL A 258 1.13 -8.27 -12.44
CA VAL A 258 1.33 -8.78 -13.79
C VAL A 258 0.79 -10.21 -13.84
N LEU A 259 -0.40 -10.38 -14.42
CA LEU A 259 -1.13 -11.64 -14.39
C LEU A 259 -1.81 -11.94 -15.72
N ASP A 260 -1.84 -13.20 -16.12
CA ASP A 260 -2.73 -13.69 -17.16
C ASP A 260 -4.18 -13.74 -16.62
N SER A 261 -4.89 -12.62 -16.74
CA SER A 261 -6.27 -12.44 -16.25
C SER A 261 -7.27 -12.08 -17.34
N TYR A 262 -6.87 -12.12 -18.62
CA TYR A 262 -7.75 -11.80 -19.73
C TYR A 262 -9.04 -12.64 -19.70
N GLY A 263 -10.19 -11.96 -19.82
CA GLY A 263 -11.51 -12.62 -19.80
C GLY A 263 -11.99 -13.07 -18.42
N LYS A 264 -11.21 -12.83 -17.33
CA LYS A 264 -11.64 -13.14 -15.96
C LYS A 264 -12.42 -11.99 -15.34
N PRO A 265 -13.32 -12.24 -14.39
CA PRO A 265 -13.98 -11.19 -13.61
C PRO A 265 -12.97 -10.27 -12.93
N VAL A 266 -13.24 -8.96 -12.97
CA VAL A 266 -12.35 -7.94 -12.38
C VAL A 266 -12.28 -8.08 -10.87
N ASN A 267 -11.06 -8.10 -10.33
CA ASN A 267 -10.79 -8.10 -8.88
C ASN A 267 -9.42 -7.48 -8.59
N CYS A 268 -9.06 -7.33 -7.31
CA CYS A 268 -7.82 -6.70 -6.87
C CYS A 268 -6.54 -7.51 -7.12
N HIS A 269 -6.62 -8.66 -7.81
CA HIS A 269 -5.47 -9.49 -8.19
C HIS A 269 -5.31 -9.59 -9.71
N ASN A 270 -6.13 -8.91 -10.51
CA ASN A 270 -6.01 -8.92 -11.97
C ASN A 270 -4.86 -8.06 -12.47
N MET A 271 -4.56 -8.19 -13.76
CA MET A 271 -3.54 -7.41 -14.45
C MET A 271 -3.64 -5.92 -14.13
N ALA A 272 -2.52 -5.32 -13.77
CA ALA A 272 -2.34 -3.90 -13.41
C ALA A 272 -3.19 -3.39 -12.21
N ALA A 273 -3.82 -4.29 -11.42
CA ALA A 273 -4.37 -3.93 -10.13
C ALA A 273 -3.24 -3.52 -9.14
N LEU A 274 -3.56 -2.69 -8.15
CA LEU A 274 -2.73 -2.58 -6.96
C LEU A 274 -3.01 -3.80 -6.08
N TYR A 275 -2.11 -4.77 -6.10
CA TYR A 275 -2.31 -6.12 -5.61
C TYR A 275 -2.90 -6.19 -4.20
N GLY A 276 -4.06 -6.85 -4.10
CA GLY A 276 -4.77 -7.04 -2.83
C GLY A 276 -5.24 -5.76 -2.15
N ARG A 277 -5.17 -4.59 -2.82
CA ARG A 277 -5.50 -3.28 -2.25
C ARG A 277 -6.56 -2.51 -3.04
N VAL A 278 -6.39 -2.38 -4.35
CA VAL A 278 -7.30 -1.61 -5.20
C VAL A 278 -7.70 -2.43 -6.41
N THR A 279 -8.99 -2.62 -6.55
CA THR A 279 -9.59 -3.28 -7.72
C THR A 279 -9.65 -2.30 -8.90
N PRO A 280 -9.21 -2.67 -10.10
CA PRO A 280 -9.45 -1.90 -11.32
C PRO A 280 -10.96 -1.64 -11.53
N ARG A 281 -11.30 -0.50 -12.11
CA ARG A 281 -12.70 -0.16 -12.42
C ARG A 281 -13.25 -0.98 -13.59
N VAL A 282 -12.36 -1.41 -14.48
CA VAL A 282 -12.68 -2.13 -15.72
C VAL A 282 -11.50 -3.01 -16.13
N ALA A 283 -11.77 -4.12 -16.80
CA ALA A 283 -10.75 -4.90 -17.49
C ALA A 283 -10.29 -4.16 -18.76
N ALA A 284 -8.98 -4.07 -18.97
CA ALA A 284 -8.39 -3.43 -20.15
C ALA A 284 -7.17 -4.20 -20.68
N GLU A 285 -6.89 -5.38 -20.11
CA GLU A 285 -5.82 -6.28 -20.55
C GLU A 285 -6.14 -6.94 -21.89
N LYS A 286 -5.10 -7.25 -22.66
CA LYS A 286 -5.13 -8.03 -23.89
C LYS A 286 -4.86 -9.51 -23.59
N PRO A 287 -5.15 -10.42 -24.53
CA PRO A 287 -4.82 -11.84 -24.39
C PRO A 287 -3.34 -12.08 -24.07
N ALA A 288 -3.04 -13.23 -23.46
CA ALA A 288 -1.67 -13.65 -23.24
C ALA A 288 -0.86 -13.68 -24.56
N ASN A 289 0.45 -13.50 -24.44
CA ASN A 289 1.43 -13.29 -25.52
C ASN A 289 1.39 -11.92 -26.22
N GLU A 290 0.40 -11.07 -25.93
CA GLU A 290 0.40 -9.69 -26.41
C GLU A 290 1.11 -8.77 -25.43
N TRP A 291 1.71 -7.70 -25.98
CA TRP A 291 2.30 -6.64 -25.17
C TRP A 291 1.20 -5.77 -24.56
N GLN A 292 1.26 -5.62 -23.24
CA GLN A 292 0.43 -4.71 -22.46
C GLN A 292 1.23 -3.45 -22.21
N HIS A 293 0.67 -2.29 -22.49
CA HIS A 293 1.25 -1.00 -22.11
C HIS A 293 0.68 -0.54 -20.78
N VAL A 294 1.55 -0.27 -19.81
CA VAL A 294 1.16 0.15 -18.47
C VAL A 294 1.80 1.50 -18.16
N GLU A 295 0.98 2.46 -17.72
CA GLU A 295 1.44 3.71 -17.12
C GLU A 295 0.95 3.77 -15.68
N VAL A 296 1.86 4.03 -14.75
CA VAL A 296 1.54 4.17 -13.32
C VAL A 296 2.08 5.49 -12.82
N THR A 297 1.23 6.27 -12.16
CA THR A 297 1.66 7.44 -11.40
C THR A 297 1.48 7.16 -9.92
N LEU A 298 2.58 7.18 -9.18
CA LEU A 298 2.58 7.16 -7.71
C LEU A 298 2.94 8.56 -7.24
N CYS A 299 2.01 9.21 -6.55
CA CYS A 299 2.23 10.53 -6.00
C CYS A 299 1.55 10.67 -4.64
N ARG A 300 2.31 11.07 -3.61
CA ARG A 300 1.80 11.31 -2.26
C ARG A 300 0.95 10.14 -1.72
N ARG A 301 1.41 8.91 -1.98
CA ARG A 301 0.69 7.66 -1.65
C ARG A 301 -0.72 7.55 -2.27
N HIS A 302 -0.88 8.10 -3.45
CA HIS A 302 -2.03 7.83 -4.33
C HIS A 302 -1.52 7.24 -5.64
N VAL A 303 -2.29 6.35 -6.22
CA VAL A 303 -1.92 5.65 -7.44
C VAL A 303 -2.95 5.88 -8.54
N THR A 304 -2.45 6.19 -9.73
CA THR A 304 -3.23 6.18 -10.97
C THR A 304 -2.63 5.14 -11.91
N VAL A 305 -3.44 4.28 -12.51
CA VAL A 305 -2.98 3.26 -13.45
C VAL A 305 -3.77 3.34 -14.74
N VAL A 306 -3.03 3.41 -15.84
CA VAL A 306 -3.56 3.33 -17.21
C VAL A 306 -3.04 2.04 -17.84
N LEU A 307 -3.93 1.17 -18.27
CA LEU A 307 -3.62 -0.09 -18.95
C LEU A 307 -4.13 -0.03 -20.39
N ASN A 308 -3.23 -0.16 -21.36
CA ASN A 308 -3.55 -0.12 -22.80
C ASN A 308 -4.36 1.13 -23.21
N GLY A 309 -4.06 2.29 -22.61
CA GLY A 309 -4.74 3.56 -22.86
C GLY A 309 -6.03 3.78 -22.05
N VAL A 310 -6.45 2.81 -21.25
CA VAL A 310 -7.65 2.92 -20.40
C VAL A 310 -7.25 3.21 -18.95
N ASN A 311 -7.77 4.28 -18.36
CA ASN A 311 -7.58 4.58 -16.93
C ASN A 311 -8.40 3.60 -16.09
N ILE A 312 -7.74 2.62 -15.47
CA ILE A 312 -8.38 1.55 -14.69
C ILE A 312 -8.35 1.83 -13.17
N ILE A 313 -7.42 2.64 -12.70
CA ILE A 313 -7.35 3.12 -11.31
C ILE A 313 -7.05 4.61 -11.38
N ASP A 314 -7.85 5.42 -10.70
CA ASP A 314 -7.77 6.87 -10.77
C ASP A 314 -7.53 7.49 -9.40
N ASN A 315 -6.30 7.99 -9.19
CA ASN A 315 -5.88 8.74 -8.00
C ASN A 315 -6.33 8.07 -6.68
N ALA A 316 -6.25 6.74 -6.64
CA ALA A 316 -6.74 5.96 -5.53
C ALA A 316 -5.76 6.00 -4.35
N PRO A 317 -6.24 6.14 -3.10
CA PRO A 317 -5.40 6.13 -1.92
C PRO A 317 -4.76 4.75 -1.71
N VAL A 318 -3.46 4.72 -1.42
CA VAL A 318 -2.74 3.49 -1.08
C VAL A 318 -2.70 3.34 0.44
N LEU A 319 -3.40 2.33 0.95
CA LEU A 319 -3.64 2.15 2.39
C LEU A 319 -2.73 1.08 3.02
N GLY A 320 -1.50 0.99 2.59
CA GLY A 320 -0.51 0.05 3.13
C GLY A 320 0.27 -0.69 2.04
N CYS A 321 1.41 -1.29 2.41
CA CYS A 321 2.22 -2.09 1.49
C CYS A 321 1.46 -3.30 0.96
N THR A 322 1.90 -3.85 -0.17
CA THR A 322 1.37 -5.09 -0.74
C THR A 322 2.17 -6.30 -0.27
N GLY A 323 1.65 -7.51 -0.44
CA GLY A 323 2.40 -8.73 -0.14
C GLY A 323 3.67 -8.83 -0.96
N GLY A 324 4.75 -9.37 -0.39
CA GLY A 324 6.05 -9.46 -1.06
C GLY A 324 6.88 -8.16 -1.06
N ALA A 325 6.37 -7.05 -0.50
CA ALA A 325 7.14 -5.81 -0.36
C ALA A 325 8.43 -6.02 0.42
N ILE A 326 9.46 -5.25 0.09
CA ILE A 326 10.75 -5.31 0.79
C ILE A 326 10.71 -4.64 2.17
N THR A 327 9.76 -3.74 2.37
CA THR A 327 9.50 -3.06 3.64
C THR A 327 8.04 -2.65 3.75
N SER A 328 7.55 -2.45 4.97
CA SER A 328 6.26 -1.82 5.26
C SER A 328 6.36 -0.32 5.55
N ASP A 329 7.55 0.26 5.53
CA ASP A 329 7.75 1.70 5.68
C ASP A 329 7.38 2.43 4.39
N GLU A 330 6.23 3.08 4.38
CA GLU A 330 5.68 3.79 3.22
C GLU A 330 6.28 5.19 2.99
N PHE A 331 7.27 5.61 3.78
CA PHE A 331 7.84 6.97 3.72
C PHE A 331 9.24 7.02 3.16
N VAL A 332 9.88 5.88 3.02
CA VAL A 332 11.23 5.80 2.44
C VAL A 332 11.16 5.74 0.91
N PRO A 333 12.10 6.37 0.20
CA PRO A 333 12.29 6.09 -1.21
C PRO A 333 12.72 4.63 -1.40
N GLY A 334 12.58 4.11 -2.60
CA GLY A 334 12.95 2.72 -2.88
C GLY A 334 13.13 2.42 -4.36
N PRO A 335 13.59 1.21 -4.69
CA PRO A 335 13.83 0.76 -6.06
C PRO A 335 12.53 0.43 -6.80
N ILE A 336 12.60 0.30 -8.11
CA ILE A 336 11.67 -0.51 -8.87
C ILE A 336 12.10 -1.97 -8.70
N TYR A 337 11.14 -2.83 -8.28
CA TYR A 337 11.39 -4.25 -8.08
C TYR A 337 10.49 -5.07 -8.99
N LEU A 338 11.04 -6.11 -9.62
CA LEU A 338 10.34 -7.03 -10.51
C LEU A 338 10.32 -8.43 -9.88
N GLN A 339 9.13 -9.00 -9.79
CA GLN A 339 8.95 -10.34 -9.26
C GLN A 339 9.40 -11.38 -10.30
N GLY A 340 10.40 -12.19 -9.97
CA GLY A 340 10.97 -13.21 -10.82
C GLY A 340 10.66 -14.64 -10.39
N ASP A 341 10.21 -14.80 -9.14
CA ASP A 341 10.13 -16.10 -8.50
C ASP A 341 8.87 -16.92 -8.83
N HIS A 342 7.92 -16.34 -9.58
CA HIS A 342 6.66 -17.01 -9.91
C HIS A 342 6.71 -17.62 -11.32
N THR A 343 6.81 -16.80 -12.38
CA THR A 343 6.77 -17.29 -13.77
C THR A 343 7.70 -16.50 -14.70
N ASP A 344 7.76 -16.94 -15.95
CA ASP A 344 8.39 -16.18 -17.03
C ASP A 344 7.59 -14.90 -17.31
N ALA A 345 8.28 -13.79 -17.61
CA ALA A 345 7.70 -12.52 -18.03
C ALA A 345 8.75 -11.72 -18.82
N ASP A 346 8.30 -10.86 -19.74
CA ASP A 346 9.16 -10.01 -20.55
C ASP A 346 8.74 -8.54 -20.38
N PHE A 347 9.74 -7.65 -20.22
CA PHE A 347 9.54 -6.22 -20.03
C PHE A 347 10.37 -5.42 -21.03
N ARG A 348 9.87 -4.27 -21.47
CA ARG A 348 10.62 -3.32 -22.32
C ARG A 348 10.11 -1.90 -22.11
N ASN A 349 10.78 -0.92 -22.69
CA ASN A 349 10.38 0.50 -22.67
C ASN A 349 10.13 1.02 -21.25
N MET A 350 10.93 0.60 -20.28
CA MET A 350 10.76 0.93 -18.87
C MET A 350 11.31 2.34 -18.60
N LYS A 351 10.43 3.33 -18.50
CA LYS A 351 10.79 4.74 -18.31
C LYS A 351 10.18 5.29 -17.05
N LEU A 352 11.00 5.91 -16.20
CA LEU A 352 10.59 6.51 -14.95
C LEU A 352 10.85 8.03 -15.00
N THR A 353 9.82 8.82 -14.70
CA THR A 353 9.90 10.28 -14.61
C THR A 353 9.59 10.71 -13.19
N PRO A 354 10.55 11.23 -12.42
CA PRO A 354 10.32 11.71 -11.07
C PRO A 354 9.30 12.85 -11.04
N ILE A 355 8.49 12.90 -9.97
CA ILE A 355 7.63 14.04 -9.65
C ILE A 355 8.37 14.85 -8.58
N LEU A 356 8.63 16.13 -8.86
CA LEU A 356 9.41 17.02 -8.02
C LEU A 356 8.54 17.81 -7.03
N LYS A 357 7.31 18.16 -7.47
CA LYS A 357 6.28 18.87 -6.69
C LYS A 357 4.89 18.50 -7.16
#